data_8f4d80a7f3556b98be311b08f9179ece
#
_entry.id   8f4d80a7f3556b98be311b08f9179ece
#
_cell.length_a   1.000
_cell.length_b   1.000
_cell.length_c   1.000
_cell.angle_alpha   90.00
_cell.angle_beta   90.00
_cell.angle_gamma   90.00
#
_symmetry.space_group_name_H-M   'P 1'
#
loop_
_entity.id
_entity.type
_entity.pdbx_description
1 polymer ?
#
loop_
_entity_poly.entity_id
_entity_poly.type
_entity_poly.pdbx_seq_one_letter_code
_entity_poly.pdbx_strand_id
1 'polypeptide(L)'
;SDNDDDGNRGVRINYVMEFGNYGYRDEMTGAGWRSNRVGIEKEIPRRHWHLNDPGVVPNLLLTGAGSPTGITVYEGRLLPKIFWDQVIHCDAGPNVCRAYPVKKTGAGYSAESVDILKGSRDRWFRPADVSVAPDGSLFITDWYDPGVGGHGMRDLGRGRVFRVAPPN
;
A
#
# COMPACT_ATOMS: atom_id res chain seq x y z
N SER A 1 -3.19 0.32 5.45
CA SER A 1 -3.53 -0.28 4.14
C SER A 1 -4.35 -1.54 4.32
N ASP A 2 -5.12 -1.89 3.30
CA ASP A 2 -5.92 -3.12 3.26
C ASP A 2 -5.36 -4.06 2.20
N ASN A 3 -5.44 -5.37 2.46
CA ASN A 3 -5.00 -6.39 1.53
C ASN A 3 -6.08 -6.71 0.49
N ASP A 4 -5.68 -7.18 -0.69
CA ASP A 4 -6.60 -7.66 -1.74
C ASP A 4 -6.73 -9.18 -1.68
N ASP A 5 -7.66 -9.66 -0.87
CA ASP A 5 -7.87 -11.09 -0.65
C ASP A 5 -8.63 -11.77 -1.81
N ASP A 6 -9.45 -11.01 -2.54
CA ASP A 6 -10.44 -11.55 -3.46
C ASP A 6 -10.14 -11.28 -4.94
N GLY A 7 -8.97 -10.71 -5.26
CA GLY A 7 -8.65 -10.30 -6.62
C GLY A 7 -9.48 -9.12 -7.14
N ASN A 8 -10.13 -8.38 -6.25
CA ASN A 8 -10.97 -7.23 -6.60
C ASN A 8 -10.19 -5.96 -6.92
N ARG A 9 -8.87 -5.98 -6.77
CA ARG A 9 -7.99 -4.82 -6.95
C ARG A 9 -8.36 -3.64 -6.06
N GLY A 10 -8.87 -3.94 -4.86
CA GLY A 10 -9.37 -2.97 -3.91
C GLY A 10 -8.37 -2.55 -2.84
N VAL A 11 -7.07 -2.88 -2.98
CA VAL A 11 -6.04 -2.44 -2.03
C VAL A 11 -5.99 -0.93 -1.98
N ARG A 12 -6.05 -0.39 -0.78
CA ARG A 12 -6.12 1.05 -0.55
C ARG A 12 -5.18 1.48 0.58
N ILE A 13 -4.74 2.71 0.48
CA ILE A 13 -4.05 3.44 1.54
C ILE A 13 -5.04 4.45 2.12
N ASN A 14 -5.19 4.47 3.43
CA ASN A 14 -6.09 5.36 4.14
C ASN A 14 -5.31 6.36 5.00
N TYR A 15 -5.86 7.55 5.18
CA TYR A 15 -5.53 8.40 6.31
C TYR A 15 -6.55 8.13 7.42
N VAL A 16 -6.05 7.92 8.64
CA VAL A 16 -6.89 7.44 9.75
C VAL A 16 -7.43 8.64 10.53
N MET A 17 -8.75 8.69 10.66
CA MET A 17 -9.47 9.65 11.49
C MET A 17 -10.07 8.94 12.69
N GLU A 18 -10.10 9.61 13.82
CA GLU A 18 -10.81 9.13 15.01
C GLU A 18 -12.30 8.90 14.66
N PHE A 19 -12.83 7.75 15.06
CA PHE A 19 -14.19 7.29 14.73
C PHE A 19 -14.53 7.21 13.23
N GLY A 20 -13.50 7.15 12.37
CA GLY A 20 -13.71 7.05 10.92
C GLY A 20 -14.30 5.69 10.52
N ASN A 21 -15.35 5.72 9.70
CA ASN A 21 -15.84 4.53 8.99
C ASN A 21 -15.06 4.35 7.67
N TYR A 22 -14.46 3.20 7.47
CA TYR A 22 -13.65 2.88 6.26
C TYR A 22 -14.32 1.85 5.36
N GLY A 23 -15.63 1.65 5.52
CA GLY A 23 -16.42 0.77 4.65
C GLY A 23 -16.18 -0.71 4.87
N TYR A 24 -15.59 -1.10 5.99
CA TYR A 24 -15.42 -2.51 6.33
C TYR A 24 -16.76 -3.20 6.62
N ARG A 25 -17.71 -2.45 7.11
CA ARG A 25 -19.07 -2.88 7.37
C ARG A 25 -20.04 -1.75 7.02
N ASP A 26 -21.16 -2.10 6.38
CA ASP A 26 -22.27 -1.17 6.17
C ASP A 26 -22.99 -0.92 7.50
N GLU A 27 -23.01 0.32 7.94
CA GLU A 27 -23.61 0.68 9.23
C GLU A 27 -25.14 0.57 9.22
N MET A 28 -25.79 0.70 8.06
CA MET A 28 -27.24 0.64 7.93
C MET A 28 -27.76 -0.82 7.94
N THR A 29 -27.05 -1.72 7.29
CA THR A 29 -27.49 -3.11 7.08
C THR A 29 -26.68 -4.12 7.88
N GLY A 30 -25.50 -3.73 8.39
CA GLY A 30 -24.53 -4.62 9.01
C GLY A 30 -23.82 -5.54 8.02
N ALA A 31 -24.03 -5.37 6.73
CA ALA A 31 -23.38 -6.17 5.70
C ALA A 31 -21.86 -6.01 5.75
N GLY A 32 -21.11 -7.12 5.70
CA GLY A 32 -19.66 -7.12 5.69
C GLY A 32 -19.10 -6.62 4.36
N TRP A 33 -17.82 -6.29 4.35
CA TRP A 33 -17.08 -5.75 3.21
C TRP A 33 -17.14 -6.61 1.92
N ARG A 34 -17.43 -7.89 2.03
CA ARG A 34 -17.64 -8.81 0.90
C ARG A 34 -19.05 -8.80 0.32
N SER A 35 -20.00 -8.20 1.03
CA SER A 35 -21.39 -8.22 0.62
C SER A 35 -21.60 -7.46 -0.69
N ASN A 36 -22.32 -8.07 -1.60
CA ASN A 36 -22.66 -7.43 -2.87
C ASN A 36 -23.59 -6.24 -2.64
N ARG A 37 -23.27 -5.15 -3.30
CA ARG A 37 -24.12 -3.96 -3.40
C ARG A 37 -24.69 -3.85 -4.80
N VAL A 38 -25.52 -4.81 -5.13
CA VAL A 38 -26.12 -4.92 -6.47
C VAL A 38 -26.89 -3.65 -6.78
N GLY A 39 -26.58 -3.07 -7.93
CA GLY A 39 -27.26 -1.88 -8.45
C GLY A 39 -26.76 -0.54 -7.92
N ILE A 40 -25.90 -0.50 -6.89
CA ILE A 40 -25.41 0.74 -6.29
C ILE A 40 -24.05 1.13 -6.87
N GLU A 41 -23.10 0.21 -6.91
CA GLU A 41 -21.76 0.47 -7.41
C GLU A 41 -21.33 -0.59 -8.42
N LYS A 42 -20.87 -0.16 -9.58
CA LYS A 42 -20.42 -1.04 -10.66
C LYS A 42 -18.92 -1.28 -10.64
N GLU A 43 -18.17 -0.33 -10.13
CA GLU A 43 -16.71 -0.40 -10.07
C GLU A 43 -16.29 -1.33 -8.94
N ILE A 44 -15.61 -2.43 -9.28
CA ILE A 44 -15.27 -3.51 -8.34
C ILE A 44 -14.51 -3.01 -7.10
N PRO A 45 -13.43 -2.21 -7.19
CA PRO A 45 -12.70 -1.75 -6.01
C PRO A 45 -13.57 -0.97 -5.01
N ARG A 46 -14.47 -0.15 -5.50
CA ARG A 46 -15.38 0.64 -4.67
C ARG A 46 -16.46 -0.19 -4.01
N ARG A 47 -16.97 -1.18 -4.74
CA ARG A 47 -17.97 -2.12 -4.23
C ARG A 47 -17.40 -3.01 -3.13
N HIS A 48 -16.16 -3.42 -3.29
CA HIS A 48 -15.47 -4.31 -2.36
C HIS A 48 -15.40 -3.75 -0.93
N TRP A 49 -15.06 -2.48 -0.79
CA TRP A 49 -14.91 -1.84 0.52
C TRP A 49 -16.06 -0.92 0.91
N HIS A 50 -17.20 -0.99 0.24
CA HIS A 50 -18.30 -0.06 0.45
C HIS A 50 -17.89 1.43 0.35
N LEU A 51 -16.92 1.76 -0.50
CA LEU A 51 -16.30 3.08 -0.55
C LEU A 51 -17.28 4.22 -0.86
N ASN A 52 -18.41 3.93 -1.49
CA ASN A 52 -19.44 4.92 -1.85
C ASN A 52 -20.61 4.96 -0.86
N ASP A 53 -20.51 4.27 0.27
CA ASP A 53 -21.55 4.32 1.28
C ASP A 53 -21.55 5.66 2.01
N PRO A 54 -22.72 6.15 2.39
CA PRO A 54 -22.80 7.35 3.21
C PRO A 54 -21.98 7.23 4.50
N GLY A 55 -21.20 8.25 4.80
CA GLY A 55 -20.38 8.30 6.01
C GLY A 55 -19.03 7.54 5.93
N VAL A 56 -18.73 6.90 4.83
CA VAL A 56 -17.40 6.28 4.63
C VAL A 56 -16.36 7.36 4.36
N VAL A 57 -15.25 7.33 5.12
CA VAL A 57 -14.11 8.22 4.91
C VAL A 57 -13.44 7.85 3.58
N PRO A 58 -13.24 8.81 2.67
CA PRO A 58 -12.54 8.55 1.42
C PRO A 58 -11.13 8.00 1.67
N ASN A 59 -10.71 7.02 0.90
CA ASN A 59 -9.32 6.55 0.92
C ASN A 59 -8.36 7.62 0.38
N LEU A 60 -7.10 7.55 0.80
CA LEU A 60 -6.04 8.38 0.25
C LEU A 60 -5.77 8.02 -1.22
N LEU A 61 -5.70 6.72 -1.51
CA LEU A 61 -5.36 6.17 -2.82
C LEU A 61 -5.81 4.72 -2.93
N LEU A 62 -6.34 4.33 -4.09
CA LEU A 62 -6.47 2.93 -4.50
C LEU A 62 -5.21 2.50 -5.24
N THR A 63 -4.51 1.48 -4.75
CA THR A 63 -3.27 0.97 -5.37
C THR A 63 -3.51 -0.20 -6.31
N GLY A 64 -4.70 -0.75 -6.32
CA GLY A 64 -5.08 -1.87 -7.15
C GLY A 64 -4.90 -3.22 -6.46
N ALA A 65 -4.46 -4.24 -7.19
CA ALA A 65 -4.10 -5.52 -6.60
C ALA A 65 -2.79 -5.42 -5.83
N GLY A 66 -2.72 -6.09 -4.68
CA GLY A 66 -1.50 -6.02 -3.88
C GLY A 66 -1.53 -6.90 -2.64
N SER A 67 -0.39 -6.92 -1.98
CA SER A 67 -0.18 -7.51 -0.67
C SER A 67 0.69 -6.53 0.13
N PRO A 68 0.06 -5.54 0.76
CA PRO A 68 0.77 -4.49 1.47
C PRO A 68 1.53 -5.04 2.67
N THR A 69 2.73 -4.53 2.90
CA THR A 69 3.64 -4.95 3.96
C THR A 69 4.11 -3.74 4.78
N GLY A 70 5.41 -3.51 4.90
CA GLY A 70 5.95 -2.44 5.73
C GLY A 70 5.62 -1.03 5.24
N ILE A 71 5.48 -0.09 6.18
CA ILE A 71 5.17 1.31 5.93
C ILE A 71 5.96 2.20 6.89
N THR A 72 6.47 3.31 6.39
CA THR A 72 7.16 4.33 7.18
C THR A 72 6.88 5.73 6.63
N VAL A 73 7.19 6.75 7.42
CA VAL A 73 7.29 8.13 6.93
C VAL A 73 8.76 8.45 6.68
N TYR A 74 9.09 9.01 5.52
CA TYR A 74 10.46 9.37 5.20
C TYR A 74 10.85 10.69 5.85
N GLU A 75 11.41 10.63 7.03
CA GLU A 75 11.94 11.80 7.78
C GLU A 75 13.38 12.16 7.39
N GLY A 76 14.01 11.38 6.52
CA GLY A 76 15.33 11.65 5.96
C GLY A 76 15.38 12.84 5.01
N ARG A 77 16.59 13.26 4.65
CA ARG A 77 16.82 14.37 3.71
C ARG A 77 17.79 14.00 2.59
N LEU A 78 18.22 12.75 2.51
CA LEU A 78 19.16 12.26 1.50
C LEU A 78 18.51 12.04 0.14
N LEU A 79 17.29 11.50 0.12
CA LEU A 79 16.55 11.27 -1.13
C LEU A 79 15.94 12.58 -1.67
N PRO A 80 15.51 12.60 -2.95
CA PRO A 80 14.87 13.78 -3.55
C PRO A 80 13.72 14.35 -2.71
N LYS A 81 13.57 15.67 -2.75
CA LYS A 81 12.61 16.42 -1.93
C LYS A 81 11.17 15.94 -2.05
N ILE A 82 10.79 15.33 -3.19
CA ILE A 82 9.45 14.77 -3.41
C ILE A 82 9.10 13.69 -2.36
N PHE A 83 10.08 13.05 -1.75
CA PHE A 83 9.91 12.00 -0.75
C PHE A 83 9.90 12.52 0.69
N TRP A 84 10.34 13.77 0.93
CA TRP A 84 10.47 14.29 2.30
C TRP A 84 9.12 14.37 3.00
N ASP A 85 9.07 13.81 4.19
CA ASP A 85 7.88 13.75 5.06
C ASP A 85 6.68 13.02 4.40
N GLN A 86 6.97 12.18 3.38
CA GLN A 86 5.96 11.39 2.70
C GLN A 86 5.94 9.94 3.18
N VAL A 87 4.79 9.32 3.02
CA VAL A 87 4.60 7.89 3.30
C VAL A 87 5.34 7.07 2.26
N ILE A 88 6.13 6.11 2.75
CA ILE A 88 6.77 5.07 1.93
C ILE A 88 6.24 3.72 2.37
N HIS A 89 5.90 2.87 1.42
CA HIS A 89 5.20 1.64 1.66
C HIS A 89 5.68 0.54 0.71
N CYS A 90 5.85 -0.65 1.26
CA CYS A 90 6.16 -1.85 0.53
C CYS A 90 4.89 -2.62 0.15
N ASP A 91 4.86 -3.16 -1.06
CA ASP A 91 3.78 -3.98 -1.54
C ASP A 91 4.35 -5.21 -2.27
N ALA A 92 4.25 -6.35 -1.62
CA ALA A 92 4.83 -7.60 -2.10
C ALA A 92 4.10 -8.18 -3.32
N GLY A 93 2.81 -7.88 -3.49
CA GLY A 93 2.02 -8.34 -4.62
C GLY A 93 2.58 -7.85 -5.96
N PRO A 94 2.64 -6.55 -6.19
CA PRO A 94 3.21 -5.96 -7.40
C PRO A 94 4.74 -5.83 -7.39
N ASN A 95 5.46 -6.39 -6.40
CA ASN A 95 6.92 -6.35 -6.29
C ASN A 95 7.48 -4.92 -6.23
N VAL A 96 7.00 -4.08 -5.32
CA VAL A 96 7.36 -2.66 -5.34
C VAL A 96 7.43 -2.05 -3.93
N CYS A 97 8.34 -1.10 -3.77
CA CYS A 97 8.33 -0.11 -2.71
C CYS A 97 8.06 1.26 -3.32
N ARG A 98 7.08 1.99 -2.78
CA ARG A 98 6.56 3.25 -3.34
C ARG A 98 6.50 4.35 -2.29
N ALA A 99 6.57 5.58 -2.75
CA ALA A 99 6.13 6.74 -1.99
C ALA A 99 4.74 7.20 -2.42
N TYR A 100 4.05 7.87 -1.51
CA TYR A 100 2.75 8.47 -1.75
C TYR A 100 2.78 9.96 -1.39
N PRO A 101 3.28 10.84 -2.28
CA PRO A 101 3.26 12.28 -2.05
C PRO A 101 1.84 12.79 -1.82
N VAL A 102 1.57 13.26 -0.59
CA VAL A 102 0.24 13.65 -0.14
C VAL A 102 -0.05 15.09 -0.50
N LYS A 103 -1.28 15.33 -0.99
CA LYS A 103 -1.83 16.67 -1.25
C LYS A 103 -3.12 16.85 -0.48
N LYS A 104 -3.35 18.05 0.04
CA LYS A 104 -4.67 18.43 0.60
C LYS A 104 -5.67 18.56 -0.52
N THR A 105 -6.85 17.96 -0.36
CA THR A 105 -7.93 17.97 -1.36
C THR A 105 -9.27 18.09 -0.65
N GLY A 106 -9.92 19.23 -0.78
CA GLY A 106 -11.16 19.52 -0.04
C GLY A 106 -10.96 19.43 1.47
N ALA A 107 -11.80 18.67 2.14
CA ALA A 107 -11.70 18.39 3.59
C ALA A 107 -10.82 17.17 3.90
N GLY A 108 -10.14 16.58 2.91
CA GLY A 108 -9.32 15.38 3.07
C GLY A 108 -7.99 15.50 2.35
N TYR A 109 -7.52 14.36 1.88
CA TYR A 109 -6.21 14.22 1.23
C TYR A 109 -6.32 13.32 0.00
N SER A 110 -5.41 13.53 -0.93
CA SER A 110 -5.15 12.64 -2.07
C SER A 110 -3.65 12.38 -2.19
N ALA A 111 -3.28 11.32 -2.90
CA ALA A 111 -1.89 11.02 -3.18
C ALA A 111 -1.74 10.42 -4.57
N GLU A 112 -0.51 10.47 -5.05
CA GLU A 112 -0.06 9.77 -6.25
C GLU A 112 0.94 8.69 -5.84
N SER A 113 1.09 7.65 -6.66
CA SER A 113 2.06 6.59 -6.42
C SER A 113 3.34 6.88 -7.19
N VAL A 114 4.48 6.88 -6.49
CA VAL A 114 5.82 7.05 -7.06
C VAL A 114 6.68 5.86 -6.71
N ASP A 115 7.04 5.03 -7.69
CA ASP A 115 7.88 3.86 -7.47
C ASP A 115 9.32 4.27 -7.07
N ILE A 116 9.83 3.71 -5.98
CA ILE A 116 11.20 3.89 -5.49
C ILE A 116 12.07 2.69 -5.89
N LEU A 117 11.58 1.49 -5.62
CA LEU A 117 12.25 0.24 -5.96
C LEU A 117 11.23 -0.74 -6.52
N LYS A 118 11.52 -1.35 -7.66
CA LYS A 118 10.60 -2.25 -8.36
C LYS A 118 11.30 -3.49 -8.89
N GLY A 119 10.72 -4.64 -8.62
CA GLY A 119 11.17 -5.94 -9.11
C GLY A 119 10.81 -6.21 -10.58
N SER A 120 11.04 -5.25 -11.50
CA SER A 120 10.67 -5.39 -12.91
C SER A 120 11.40 -6.54 -13.61
N ARG A 121 12.64 -6.81 -13.21
CA ARG A 121 13.51 -7.86 -13.75
C ARG A 121 13.60 -9.07 -12.83
N ASP A 122 13.12 -8.94 -11.60
CA ASP A 122 13.18 -9.96 -10.57
C ASP A 122 11.80 -10.11 -9.92
N ARG A 123 11.02 -11.02 -10.46
CA ARG A 123 9.64 -11.26 -10.00
C ARG A 123 9.56 -11.96 -8.64
N TRP A 124 10.69 -12.39 -8.08
CA TRP A 124 10.77 -12.96 -6.75
C TRP A 124 11.07 -11.91 -5.67
N PHE A 125 11.31 -10.66 -6.07
CA PHE A 125 11.37 -9.54 -5.15
C PHE A 125 10.05 -9.40 -4.40
N ARG A 126 10.09 -9.60 -3.09
CA ARG A 126 8.95 -9.49 -2.17
C ARG A 126 9.31 -8.56 -1.03
N PRO A 127 9.17 -7.27 -1.19
CA PRO A 127 9.51 -6.34 -0.12
C PRO A 127 8.62 -6.57 1.10
N ALA A 128 9.27 -6.77 2.25
CA ALA A 128 8.61 -7.08 3.51
C ALA A 128 8.49 -5.84 4.41
N ASP A 129 9.53 -5.02 4.44
CA ASP A 129 9.56 -3.83 5.29
C ASP A 129 10.47 -2.75 4.72
N VAL A 130 10.28 -1.52 5.18
CA VAL A 130 11.08 -0.36 4.82
C VAL A 130 11.35 0.50 6.05
N SER A 131 12.59 0.92 6.22
CA SER A 131 13.00 1.83 7.30
C SER A 131 13.96 2.91 6.81
N VAL A 132 13.97 4.04 7.51
CA VAL A 132 14.89 5.15 7.25
C VAL A 132 16.16 4.94 8.06
N ALA A 133 17.30 4.91 7.39
CA ALA A 133 18.61 4.82 8.04
C ALA A 133 19.04 6.17 8.62
N PRO A 134 19.98 6.18 9.57
CA PRO A 134 20.50 7.42 10.19
C PRO A 134 21.11 8.42 9.19
N ASP A 135 21.63 7.93 8.06
CA ASP A 135 22.17 8.76 6.98
C ASP A 135 21.09 9.28 6.02
N GLY A 136 19.82 8.91 6.23
CA GLY A 136 18.69 9.27 5.37
C GLY A 136 18.48 8.36 4.17
N SER A 137 19.27 7.31 4.00
CA SER A 137 18.97 6.26 3.01
C SER A 137 17.80 5.40 3.48
N LEU A 138 17.22 4.59 2.57
CA LEU A 138 16.23 3.59 2.94
C LEU A 138 16.86 2.21 2.96
N PHE A 139 16.51 1.41 3.96
CA PHE A 139 16.67 -0.03 3.92
C PHE A 139 15.33 -0.70 3.61
N ILE A 140 15.33 -1.61 2.65
CA ILE A 140 14.16 -2.37 2.22
C ILE A 140 14.52 -3.84 2.35
N THR A 141 13.78 -4.57 3.16
CA THR A 141 13.94 -6.01 3.31
C THR A 141 13.12 -6.75 2.27
N ASP A 142 13.62 -7.90 1.82
CA ASP A 142 13.04 -8.74 0.79
C ASP A 142 13.15 -10.21 1.19
N TRP A 143 12.02 -10.91 1.31
CA TRP A 143 12.07 -12.34 1.64
C TRP A 143 12.28 -13.26 0.44
N TYR A 144 12.24 -12.72 -0.79
CA TYR A 144 12.58 -13.41 -2.02
C TYR A 144 11.79 -14.70 -2.26
N ASP A 145 10.57 -14.59 -2.72
CA ASP A 145 9.65 -15.73 -2.89
C ASP A 145 8.93 -15.66 -4.25
N PRO A 146 8.73 -16.80 -4.94
CA PRO A 146 8.00 -16.83 -6.20
C PRO A 146 6.53 -16.45 -6.07
N GLY A 147 5.95 -16.62 -4.88
CA GLY A 147 4.55 -16.30 -4.56
C GLY A 147 4.42 -15.30 -3.42
N VAL A 148 3.23 -14.74 -3.27
CA VAL A 148 2.87 -13.89 -2.14
C VAL A 148 2.34 -14.76 -1.00
N GLY A 149 2.62 -14.37 0.25
CA GLY A 149 2.12 -15.04 1.45
C GLY A 149 2.95 -16.25 1.92
N GLY A 150 4.15 -16.45 1.37
CA GLY A 150 5.06 -17.51 1.82
C GLY A 150 4.62 -18.93 1.48
N HIS A 151 3.59 -19.10 0.67
CA HIS A 151 3.09 -20.43 0.29
C HIS A 151 4.05 -21.21 -0.61
N GLY A 152 4.97 -20.54 -1.25
CA GLY A 152 5.96 -21.14 -2.13
C GLY A 152 7.32 -21.41 -1.49
N MET A 153 7.68 -20.77 -0.42
CA MET A 153 8.90 -20.81 0.42
C MET A 153 10.01 -21.75 -0.09
N ARG A 154 10.39 -21.60 -1.36
CA ARG A 154 11.30 -22.52 -2.03
C ARG A 154 12.76 -22.17 -1.82
N ASP A 155 13.04 -20.97 -1.33
CA ASP A 155 14.38 -20.44 -1.18
C ASP A 155 14.56 -19.71 0.15
N LEU A 156 14.86 -20.46 1.18
CA LEU A 156 15.07 -19.94 2.53
C LEU A 156 16.41 -19.22 2.73
N GLY A 157 17.30 -19.28 1.73
CA GLY A 157 18.67 -18.78 1.82
C GLY A 157 18.93 -17.44 1.11
N ARG A 158 17.97 -16.88 0.38
CA ARG A 158 18.20 -15.74 -0.51
C ARG A 158 17.46 -14.46 -0.13
N GLY A 159 17.02 -14.35 1.11
CA GLY A 159 16.52 -13.06 1.63
C GLY A 159 17.57 -11.96 1.44
N ARG A 160 17.13 -10.76 1.11
CA ARG A 160 18.00 -9.62 0.79
C ARG A 160 17.63 -8.39 1.59
N VAL A 161 18.59 -7.49 1.73
CA VAL A 161 18.38 -6.13 2.22
C VAL A 161 18.95 -5.17 1.18
N PHE A 162 18.10 -4.31 0.66
CA PHE A 162 18.50 -3.26 -0.27
C PHE A 162 18.72 -1.95 0.48
N ARG A 163 19.79 -1.23 0.14
CA ARG A 163 19.98 0.16 0.51
C ARG A 163 19.68 1.04 -0.68
N VAL A 164 18.74 1.97 -0.53
CA VAL A 164 18.39 2.95 -1.55
C VAL A 164 18.94 4.31 -1.15
N ALA A 165 19.80 4.86 -1.99
CA ALA A 165 20.42 6.17 -1.83
C ALA A 165 20.65 6.78 -3.22
N PRO A 166 20.87 8.10 -3.35
CA PRO A 166 21.33 8.70 -4.60
C PRO A 166 22.66 8.08 -5.03
N PRO A 167 22.96 8.03 -6.34
CA PRO A 167 24.27 7.64 -6.81
C PRO A 167 25.32 8.65 -6.31
N ASN A 168 26.50 8.14 -5.99
CA ASN A 168 27.68 8.95 -5.63
C ASN A 168 28.19 9.70 -6.85
#